data_03e5e78ee258a44be8a7d96853476bad
#
_entry.id   03e5e78ee258a44be8a7d96853476bad
#
_cell.length_a   1.000
_cell.length_b   1.000
_cell.length_c   1.000
_cell.angle_alpha   90.00
_cell.angle_beta   90.00
_cell.angle_gamma   90.00
#
_symmetry.space_group_name_H-M   'P 1'
#
loop_
_entity.id
_entity.type
_entity.pdbx_description
1 polymer ?
#
loop_
_entity_poly.entity_id
_entity_poly.type
_entity_poly.pdbx_seq_one_letter_code
_entity_poly.pdbx_strand_id
1 'polypeptide(L)'
;MMNHINLIGRLTRDPELRYTQSGKPVANFTLAVDRSWKNGQGKYDADFIDIVAWNKTAELVANHLVKGRLVAVEGRLQIRSYTNPEGQKRKAAEVVTDRVHLMPYKRDNGNGASGREDSSESAPSTSTEPQAATETDEPEPVPTDEDDRPF
;
A
#
# COMPACT_ATOMS: atom_id res chain seq x y z
N MET A 1 25.75 7.79 7.35
CA MET A 1 25.29 8.00 5.96
C MET A 1 23.90 7.45 5.81
N MET A 2 23.00 8.17 5.15
CA MET A 2 21.60 7.74 4.92
C MET A 2 21.31 7.74 3.43
N ASN A 3 20.72 6.65 2.91
CA ASN A 3 20.22 6.53 1.55
C ASN A 3 18.88 5.80 1.64
N HIS A 4 17.81 6.58 1.73
CA HIS A 4 16.46 6.07 1.89
C HIS A 4 15.52 6.88 1.02
N ILE A 5 14.64 6.20 0.30
CA ILE A 5 13.67 6.80 -0.61
C ILE A 5 12.32 6.14 -0.39
N ASN A 6 11.27 6.96 -0.34
CA ASN A 6 9.89 6.55 -0.28
C ASN A 6 9.15 7.12 -1.48
N LEU A 7 8.48 6.27 -2.23
CA LEU A 7 7.74 6.64 -3.43
C LEU A 7 6.33 6.09 -3.35
N ILE A 8 5.36 6.90 -3.74
CA ILE A 8 3.98 6.45 -3.97
C ILE A 8 3.67 6.74 -5.44
N GLY A 9 3.27 5.72 -6.19
CA GLY A 9 3.01 5.86 -7.60
C GLY A 9 2.23 4.69 -8.19
N ARG A 10 1.93 4.78 -9.47
CA ARG A 10 1.22 3.74 -10.22
C ARG A 10 2.18 3.01 -11.15
N LEU A 11 1.98 1.69 -11.26
CA LEU A 11 2.75 0.91 -12.23
C LEU A 11 2.39 1.32 -13.65
N THR A 12 3.39 1.54 -14.48
CA THR A 12 3.21 1.87 -15.90
C THR A 12 2.97 0.65 -16.78
N ARG A 13 3.46 -0.51 -16.34
CA ARG A 13 3.35 -1.83 -16.97
C ARG A 13 3.39 -2.94 -15.91
N ASP A 14 3.05 -4.15 -16.32
CA ASP A 14 3.19 -5.31 -15.44
C ASP A 14 4.66 -5.54 -15.07
N PRO A 15 4.96 -5.99 -13.84
CA PRO A 15 6.32 -6.31 -13.42
C PRO A 15 6.92 -7.46 -14.24
N GLU A 16 8.18 -7.35 -14.57
CA GLU A 16 8.93 -8.39 -15.25
C GLU A 16 9.78 -9.16 -14.24
N LEU A 17 9.39 -10.41 -13.97
CA LEU A 17 10.15 -11.31 -13.11
C LEU A 17 11.19 -12.07 -13.93
N ARG A 18 12.43 -12.06 -13.49
CA ARG A 18 13.54 -12.83 -14.04
C ARG A 18 14.31 -13.54 -12.94
N TYR A 19 15.09 -14.54 -13.31
CA TYR A 19 15.99 -15.21 -12.39
C TYR A 19 17.44 -14.96 -12.85
N THR A 20 18.29 -14.66 -11.86
CA THR A 20 19.74 -14.54 -12.12
C THR A 20 20.34 -15.91 -12.39
N GLN A 21 21.58 -15.96 -12.87
CA GLN A 21 22.31 -17.22 -13.05
C GLN A 21 22.46 -18.02 -11.74
N SER A 22 22.45 -17.32 -10.60
CA SER A 22 22.47 -17.94 -9.26
C SER A 22 21.09 -18.35 -8.76
N GLY A 23 20.02 -18.26 -9.59
CA GLY A 23 18.66 -18.66 -9.25
C GLY A 23 17.90 -17.65 -8.36
N LYS A 24 18.43 -16.46 -8.12
CA LYS A 24 17.75 -15.44 -7.32
C LYS A 24 16.69 -14.71 -8.16
N PRO A 25 15.44 -14.59 -7.68
CA PRO A 25 14.41 -13.83 -8.37
C PRO A 25 14.68 -12.32 -8.29
N VAL A 26 14.47 -11.64 -9.41
CA VAL A 26 14.53 -10.19 -9.55
C VAL A 26 13.35 -9.73 -10.38
N ALA A 27 12.64 -8.71 -9.92
CA ALA A 27 11.53 -8.11 -10.64
C ALA A 27 11.83 -6.64 -10.95
N ASN A 28 11.59 -6.26 -12.20
CA ASN A 28 11.75 -4.88 -12.66
C ASN A 28 10.38 -4.31 -13.00
N PHE A 29 10.13 -3.11 -12.55
CA PHE A 29 8.92 -2.35 -12.88
C PHE A 29 9.19 -0.86 -12.81
N THR A 30 8.33 -0.06 -13.44
CA THR A 30 8.46 1.40 -13.48
C THR A 30 7.23 2.01 -12.82
N LEU A 31 7.46 2.95 -11.91
CA LEU A 31 6.42 3.76 -11.28
C LEU A 31 6.28 5.11 -11.96
N ALA A 32 5.06 5.52 -12.23
CA ALA A 32 4.69 6.89 -12.50
C ALA A 32 4.36 7.58 -11.18
N VAL A 33 5.16 8.57 -10.81
CA VAL A 33 5.01 9.37 -9.60
C VAL A 33 4.66 10.79 -10.01
N ASP A 34 3.47 11.25 -9.65
CA ASP A 34 3.01 12.58 -10.00
C ASP A 34 3.82 13.65 -9.27
N ARG A 35 4.21 14.71 -9.99
CA ARG A 35 4.85 15.88 -9.39
C ARG A 35 3.85 16.68 -8.57
N SER A 36 4.32 17.30 -7.50
CA SER A 36 3.49 18.10 -6.61
C SER A 36 3.03 19.44 -7.19
N TRP A 37 3.56 19.84 -8.36
CA TRP A 37 3.21 21.10 -9.03
C TRP A 37 2.67 20.85 -10.44
N LYS A 38 1.81 21.75 -10.88
CA LYS A 38 1.24 21.73 -12.23
C LYS A 38 2.21 22.35 -13.23
N ASN A 39 2.26 21.80 -14.43
CA ASN A 39 2.97 22.39 -15.55
C ASN A 39 2.26 23.64 -16.08
N GLY A 40 2.86 24.33 -17.07
CA GLY A 40 2.29 25.54 -17.70
C GLY A 40 0.92 25.35 -18.37
N GLN A 41 0.45 24.09 -18.51
CA GLN A 41 -0.87 23.75 -19.05
C GLN A 41 -1.88 23.37 -17.95
N GLY A 42 -1.52 23.54 -16.66
CA GLY A 42 -2.39 23.23 -15.53
C GLY A 42 -2.50 21.72 -15.22
N LYS A 43 -1.67 20.87 -15.83
CA LYS A 43 -1.64 19.42 -15.61
C LYS A 43 -0.46 19.02 -14.75
N TYR A 44 -0.61 17.92 -14.01
CA TYR A 44 0.49 17.29 -13.29
C TYR A 44 1.30 16.43 -14.25
N ASP A 45 2.61 16.65 -14.27
CA ASP A 45 3.55 15.75 -14.93
C ASP A 45 3.92 14.61 -13.99
N ALA A 46 4.29 13.48 -14.54
CA ALA A 46 4.75 12.33 -13.78
C ALA A 46 6.23 12.06 -14.08
N ASP A 47 6.96 11.69 -13.04
CA ASP A 47 8.31 11.13 -13.16
C ASP A 47 8.22 9.60 -13.25
N PHE A 48 8.93 9.03 -14.21
CA PHE A 48 8.99 7.59 -14.41
C PHE A 48 10.27 7.06 -13.76
N ILE A 49 10.09 6.27 -12.69
CA ILE A 49 11.18 5.80 -11.85
C ILE A 49 11.27 4.29 -11.96
N ASP A 50 12.44 3.78 -12.33
CA ASP A 50 12.71 2.35 -12.43
C ASP A 50 12.99 1.76 -11.06
N ILE A 51 12.27 0.69 -10.74
CA ILE A 51 12.33 0.00 -9.45
C ILE A 51 12.82 -1.44 -9.69
N VAL A 52 13.73 -1.87 -8.83
CA VAL A 52 14.27 -3.24 -8.83
C VAL A 52 13.95 -3.89 -7.49
N ALA A 53 13.20 -4.98 -7.53
CA ALA A 53 12.90 -5.81 -6.36
C ALA A 53 13.70 -7.11 -6.41
N TRP A 54 14.13 -7.60 -5.25
CA TRP A 54 14.92 -8.82 -5.11
C TRP A 54 14.23 -9.86 -4.22
N ASN A 55 14.53 -11.13 -4.47
CA ASN A 55 14.12 -12.25 -3.64
C ASN A 55 12.60 -12.29 -3.40
N LYS A 56 12.17 -12.44 -2.15
CA LYS A 56 10.75 -12.51 -1.78
C LYS A 56 9.94 -11.30 -2.22
N THR A 57 10.55 -10.11 -2.21
CA THR A 57 9.89 -8.89 -2.69
C THR A 57 9.65 -8.94 -4.20
N ALA A 58 10.57 -9.54 -4.98
CA ALA A 58 10.38 -9.74 -6.41
C ALA A 58 9.20 -10.67 -6.72
N GLU A 59 9.09 -11.78 -5.99
CA GLU A 59 7.99 -12.74 -6.14
C GLU A 59 6.64 -12.10 -5.73
N LEU A 60 6.61 -11.36 -4.61
CA LEU A 60 5.43 -10.63 -4.16
C LEU A 60 4.96 -9.64 -5.24
N VAL A 61 5.89 -8.86 -5.78
CA VAL A 61 5.61 -7.88 -6.83
C VAL A 61 5.04 -8.55 -8.07
N ALA A 62 5.68 -9.63 -8.55
CA ALA A 62 5.25 -10.35 -9.74
C ALA A 62 3.87 -11.00 -9.59
N ASN A 63 3.54 -11.50 -8.40
CA ASN A 63 2.28 -12.20 -8.14
C ASN A 63 1.10 -11.26 -7.88
N HIS A 64 1.34 -10.07 -7.36
CA HIS A 64 0.27 -9.21 -6.85
C HIS A 64 0.13 -7.87 -7.56
N LEU A 65 1.14 -7.44 -8.33
CA LEU A 65 1.11 -6.17 -9.01
C LEU A 65 0.75 -6.32 -10.49
N VAL A 66 -0.06 -5.38 -10.95
CA VAL A 66 -0.44 -5.25 -12.36
C VAL A 66 -0.34 -3.78 -12.76
N LYS A 67 -0.27 -3.52 -14.05
CA LYS A 67 -0.31 -2.16 -14.63
C LYS A 67 -1.43 -1.32 -14.00
N GLY A 68 -1.11 -0.07 -13.69
CA GLY A 68 -2.05 0.92 -13.12
C GLY A 68 -2.26 0.80 -11.61
N ARG A 69 -1.78 -0.25 -10.95
CA ARG A 69 -1.93 -0.41 -9.51
C ARG A 69 -1.13 0.65 -8.75
N LEU A 70 -1.76 1.25 -7.74
CA LEU A 70 -1.12 2.16 -6.82
C LEU A 70 -0.36 1.38 -5.75
N VAL A 71 0.88 1.75 -5.53
CA VAL A 71 1.75 1.13 -4.52
C VAL A 71 2.62 2.17 -3.83
N ALA A 72 3.04 1.89 -2.61
CA ALA A 72 4.12 2.61 -1.95
C ALA A 72 5.37 1.72 -1.91
N VAL A 73 6.50 2.28 -2.24
CA VAL A 73 7.80 1.61 -2.30
C VAL A 73 8.75 2.30 -1.34
N GLU A 74 9.39 1.51 -0.49
CA GLU A 74 10.50 1.92 0.36
C GLU A 74 11.78 1.25 -0.12
N GLY A 75 12.87 2.00 -0.19
CA GLY A 75 14.13 1.45 -0.65
C GLY A 75 15.24 2.47 -0.65
N ARG A 76 16.26 2.23 -1.47
CA ARG A 76 17.42 3.09 -1.64
C ARG A 76 17.68 3.41 -3.10
N LEU A 77 18.20 4.59 -3.36
CA LEU A 77 18.66 4.98 -4.68
C LEU A 77 19.99 4.29 -4.99
N GLN A 78 20.08 3.65 -6.13
CA GLN A 78 21.30 3.08 -6.67
C GLN A 78 21.59 3.67 -8.05
N ILE A 79 22.83 4.14 -8.24
CA ILE A 79 23.28 4.64 -9.54
C ILE A 79 24.23 3.61 -10.12
N ARG A 80 23.89 3.08 -11.29
CA ARG A 80 24.69 2.13 -12.04
C ARG A 80 25.28 2.82 -13.28
N SER A 81 26.56 2.66 -13.48
CA SER A 81 27.22 3.09 -14.72
C SER A 81 27.30 1.91 -15.70
N TYR A 82 26.94 2.16 -16.94
CA TYR A 82 27.06 1.20 -18.03
C TYR A 82 27.60 1.88 -19.28
N THR A 83 28.19 1.09 -20.16
CA THR A 83 28.66 1.57 -21.45
C THR A 83 27.65 1.14 -22.51
N ASN A 84 27.12 2.11 -23.26
CA ASN A 84 26.21 1.80 -24.35
C ASN A 84 27.01 1.17 -25.56
N PRO A 85 26.32 0.61 -26.54
CA PRO A 85 26.98 0.02 -27.72
C PRO A 85 27.89 0.97 -28.49
N GLU A 86 27.68 2.28 -28.33
CA GLU A 86 28.47 3.35 -28.96
C GLU A 86 29.73 3.71 -28.16
N GLY A 87 30.05 2.98 -27.08
CA GLY A 87 31.21 3.20 -26.23
C GLY A 87 31.07 4.35 -25.21
N GLN A 88 29.91 4.97 -25.10
CA GLN A 88 29.69 6.08 -24.14
C GLN A 88 29.31 5.55 -22.77
N LYS A 89 29.92 6.12 -21.73
CA LYS A 89 29.53 5.85 -20.34
C LYS A 89 28.22 6.56 -20.00
N ARG A 90 27.22 5.81 -19.61
CA ARG A 90 25.91 6.29 -19.16
C ARG A 90 25.66 5.90 -17.71
N LYS A 91 24.85 6.70 -17.02
CA LYS A 91 24.40 6.40 -15.67
C LYS A 91 22.91 6.10 -15.70
N ALA A 92 22.49 5.00 -15.09
CA ALA A 92 21.10 4.68 -14.81
C ALA A 92 20.87 4.85 -13.31
N ALA A 93 19.83 5.59 -12.95
CA ALA A 93 19.36 5.71 -11.60
C ALA A 93 18.21 4.74 -11.38
N GLU A 94 18.34 3.85 -10.44
CA GLU A 94 17.35 2.80 -10.12
C GLU A 94 17.06 2.84 -8.63
N VAL A 95 15.84 2.53 -8.21
CA VAL A 95 15.50 2.35 -6.80
C VAL A 95 15.47 0.87 -6.49
N VAL A 96 16.37 0.41 -5.65
CA VAL A 96 16.34 -0.95 -5.12
C VAL A 96 15.38 -0.96 -3.93
N THR A 97 14.26 -1.65 -4.09
CA THR A 97 13.22 -1.68 -3.06
C THR A 97 13.51 -2.76 -2.02
N ASP A 98 13.36 -2.35 -0.76
CA ASP A 98 13.41 -3.24 0.39
C ASP A 98 12.00 -3.70 0.78
N ARG A 99 10.99 -2.83 0.58
CA ARG A 99 9.61 -3.10 0.94
C ARG A 99 8.62 -2.48 -0.05
N VAL A 100 7.55 -3.21 -0.37
CA VAL A 100 6.45 -2.74 -1.21
C VAL A 100 5.14 -2.89 -0.45
N HIS A 101 4.41 -1.80 -0.32
CA HIS A 101 3.11 -1.75 0.31
C HIS A 101 2.02 -1.69 -0.76
N LEU A 102 1.15 -2.68 -0.73
CA LEU A 102 0.02 -2.78 -1.64
C LEU A 102 -1.10 -1.85 -1.16
N MET A 103 -1.38 -0.80 -1.92
CA MET A 103 -2.50 0.08 -1.61
C MET A 103 -3.84 -0.59 -1.97
N PRO A 104 -4.95 -0.26 -1.26
CA PRO A 104 -6.26 -0.76 -1.63
C PRO A 104 -6.55 -0.48 -3.09
N TYR A 105 -6.87 -1.53 -3.84
CA TYR A 105 -7.23 -1.43 -5.26
C TYR A 105 -8.75 -1.45 -5.40
N LYS A 106 -9.33 -0.28 -5.67
CA LYS A 106 -10.70 -0.23 -6.16
C LYS A 106 -10.64 -0.65 -7.64
N ARG A 107 -11.06 -1.86 -7.95
CA ARG A 107 -11.39 -2.18 -9.34
C ARG A 107 -12.56 -1.27 -9.70
N ASP A 108 -12.34 -0.31 -10.59
CA ASP A 108 -13.44 0.28 -11.32
C ASP A 108 -14.01 -0.86 -12.20
N ASN A 109 -14.96 -1.59 -11.65
CA ASN A 109 -15.88 -2.31 -12.48
C ASN A 109 -16.65 -1.22 -13.22
N GLY A 110 -16.22 -0.94 -14.44
CA GLY A 110 -17.00 -0.17 -15.40
C GLY A 110 -18.28 -0.92 -15.69
N ASN A 111 -19.23 -0.80 -14.80
CA ASN A 111 -20.63 -1.03 -15.08
C ASN A 111 -21.40 0.02 -14.27
N GLY A 112 -21.67 1.13 -14.93
CA GLY A 112 -22.66 2.07 -14.47
C GLY A 112 -24.01 1.37 -14.52
N ALA A 113 -24.53 1.06 -13.35
CA ALA A 113 -25.96 0.84 -13.18
C ALA A 113 -26.35 1.59 -11.90
N SER A 114 -26.97 2.73 -12.13
CA SER A 114 -27.81 3.40 -11.17
C SER A 114 -28.82 2.42 -10.59
N GLY A 115 -28.93 2.44 -9.28
CA GLY A 115 -29.93 1.72 -8.52
C GLY A 115 -30.09 2.44 -7.19
N ARG A 116 -30.69 3.63 -7.25
CA ARG A 116 -31.47 4.17 -6.14
C ARG A 116 -32.77 3.38 -6.12
N GLU A 117 -33.10 2.82 -5.00
CA GLU A 117 -34.42 2.56 -4.48
C GLU A 117 -34.25 2.52 -2.97
N ASP A 118 -34.54 3.55 -2.32
CA ASP A 118 -35.66 4.15 -1.65
C ASP A 118 -36.85 3.18 -1.50
N SER A 119 -37.09 2.80 -0.25
CA SER A 119 -38.35 2.38 0.33
C SER A 119 -38.12 2.32 1.83
N SER A 120 -38.33 3.35 2.54
CA SER A 120 -39.44 3.83 3.33
C SER A 120 -40.41 2.73 3.80
N GLU A 121 -40.61 2.78 5.10
CA GLU A 121 -41.85 2.63 5.83
C GLU A 121 -42.38 1.25 6.12
N SER A 122 -42.34 0.84 7.35
CA SER A 122 -43.49 0.90 8.28
C SER A 122 -43.23 0.12 9.56
N ALA A 123 -43.30 0.81 10.67
CA ALA A 123 -43.82 0.25 11.90
C ALA A 123 -45.35 0.28 11.80
N PRO A 124 -46.18 -0.45 12.57
CA PRO A 124 -46.21 -0.21 14.02
C PRO A 124 -46.62 -1.40 14.93
N SER A 125 -46.36 -1.17 16.20
CA SER A 125 -47.18 -1.44 17.41
C SER A 125 -47.68 -2.87 17.69
N THR A 126 -47.52 -3.39 18.89
CA THR A 126 -48.28 -3.07 20.12
C THR A 126 -47.98 -4.14 21.17
N SER A 127 -47.75 -3.65 22.37
CA SER A 127 -48.15 -4.13 23.71
C SER A 127 -47.74 -5.55 24.13
N THR A 128 -47.08 -5.68 25.26
CA THR A 128 -47.66 -5.72 26.59
C THR A 128 -46.57 -6.05 27.62
N GLU A 129 -46.38 -5.17 28.56
CA GLU A 129 -45.86 -5.41 29.91
C GLU A 129 -46.95 -6.16 30.72
N PRO A 130 -46.77 -6.72 31.92
CA PRO A 130 -45.82 -6.33 32.96
C PRO A 130 -45.26 -7.44 33.89
N GLN A 131 -44.36 -6.96 34.80
CA GLN A 131 -44.16 -7.35 36.22
C GLN A 131 -43.46 -8.70 36.50
N ALA A 132 -42.62 -8.87 37.45
CA ALA A 132 -42.21 -8.15 38.65
C ALA A 132 -41.00 -8.85 39.29
N ALA A 133 -40.23 -8.06 39.97
CA ALA A 133 -39.73 -8.21 41.31
C ALA A 133 -38.47 -9.06 41.59
N THR A 134 -37.55 -8.32 42.18
CA THR A 134 -36.82 -8.52 43.46
C THR A 134 -35.59 -9.45 43.33
N GLU A 135 -34.50 -9.21 43.89
CA GLU A 135 -33.97 -8.39 44.99
C GLU A 135 -32.45 -8.70 45.04
N THR A 136 -31.67 -7.66 45.28
CA THR A 136 -30.61 -7.58 46.27
C THR A 136 -29.48 -8.61 46.23
N ASP A 137 -28.25 -8.20 45.96
CA ASP A 137 -27.20 -8.09 46.98
C ASP A 137 -25.89 -7.53 46.37
N GLU A 138 -25.49 -6.43 46.91
CA GLU A 138 -24.11 -5.93 46.97
C GLU A 138 -23.54 -6.42 48.31
N PRO A 139 -22.26 -6.57 48.61
CA PRO A 139 -21.27 -5.53 48.53
C PRO A 139 -19.81 -6.00 48.22
N GLU A 140 -19.03 -4.97 47.89
CA GLU A 140 -17.57 -4.82 47.98
C GLU A 140 -16.90 -5.45 49.25
N PRO A 141 -15.54 -5.46 49.39
CA PRO A 141 -14.54 -4.55 48.86
C PRO A 141 -13.15 -5.19 48.51
N VAL A 142 -12.31 -4.34 47.93
CA VAL A 142 -10.87 -4.40 47.75
C VAL A 142 -10.05 -4.87 48.98
N PRO A 143 -8.82 -5.40 48.81
CA PRO A 143 -7.69 -4.57 49.19
C PRO A 143 -6.52 -4.49 48.21
N THR A 144 -5.99 -3.31 48.09
CA THR A 144 -4.64 -2.86 47.82
C THR A 144 -3.57 -3.64 48.60
N ASP A 145 -2.47 -3.91 47.89
CA ASP A 145 -1.09 -3.81 48.36
C ASP A 145 -0.23 -3.66 47.12
N GLU A 146 0.34 -2.60 46.82
CA GLU A 146 1.51 -1.84 47.26
C GLU A 146 2.76 -2.68 47.45
N ASP A 147 3.74 -2.21 46.69
CA ASP A 147 5.19 -2.36 46.91
C ASP A 147 5.90 -3.55 46.27
N ASP A 148 6.70 -3.30 45.25
CA ASP A 148 8.16 -3.30 45.38
C ASP A 148 8.81 -2.95 44.04
N ARG A 149 9.42 -1.78 43.97
CA ARG A 149 10.60 -1.56 43.13
C ARG A 149 11.83 -1.91 43.97
N PRO A 150 12.92 -2.48 43.41
CA PRO A 150 13.97 -1.60 42.96
C PRO A 150 14.83 -2.16 41.80
N PHE A 151 15.51 -1.20 41.19
CA PHE A 151 16.66 -1.15 40.30
C PHE A 151 16.36 -1.31 38.81
#